data_a99fba228651227fde2a1b712a13028f
#
_entry.id   a99fba228651227fde2a1b712a13028f
#
_cell.length_a   1.000
_cell.length_b   1.000
_cell.length_c   1.000
_cell.angle_alpha   90.00
_cell.angle_beta   90.00
_cell.angle_gamma   90.00
#
_symmetry.space_group_name_H-M   'P 1'
#
loop_
_entity.id
_entity.type
_entity.pdbx_description
1 polymer ?
#
loop_
_entity_poly.entity_id
_entity_poly.type
_entity_poly.pdbx_seq_one_letter_code
_entity_poly.pdbx_strand_id
1 'polypeptide(L)'
;ETGSLGYVIIGIGINLRQNEADFGPGVAPTAISLQQALGRAPDRTELAAAVLLSLDKLYQDFPERAQGYLERFRRDCLTLCRPVRVLYPGGTREGTAVDITEDFGLTVRWPDGTVEAVTSGEVSVRGLYGYV
;
A
#
# COMPACT_ATOMS: atom_id res chain seq x y z
N GLU A 1 -4.99 21.11 21.13
CA GLU A 1 -5.30 20.94 19.70
C GLU A 1 -6.21 19.71 19.59
N THR A 2 -7.47 19.93 19.26
CA THR A 2 -8.40 18.84 18.94
C THR A 2 -7.97 18.27 17.60
N GLY A 3 -7.35 17.10 17.62
CA GLY A 3 -6.84 16.41 16.44
C GLY A 3 -7.93 15.89 15.50
N SER A 4 -8.80 16.77 15.01
CA SER A 4 -9.75 16.41 13.95
C SER A 4 -9.08 16.63 12.59
N LEU A 5 -9.01 15.56 11.79
CA LEU A 5 -8.59 15.68 10.39
C LEU A 5 -9.62 16.52 9.61
N GLY A 6 -9.18 17.66 9.10
CA GLY A 6 -10.03 18.54 8.29
C GLY A 6 -10.23 18.01 6.86
N TYR A 7 -9.22 17.37 6.28
CA TYR A 7 -9.27 16.78 4.94
C TYR A 7 -8.11 15.80 4.73
N VAL A 8 -8.24 14.95 3.72
CA VAL A 8 -7.18 14.02 3.25
C VAL A 8 -6.96 14.26 1.76
N ILE A 9 -5.70 14.35 1.35
CA ILE A 9 -5.32 14.39 -0.07
C ILE A 9 -4.80 13.01 -0.47
N ILE A 10 -5.43 12.39 -1.46
CA ILE A 10 -5.04 11.08 -1.98
C ILE A 10 -4.41 11.27 -3.36
N GLY A 11 -3.14 10.87 -3.51
CA GLY A 11 -2.43 10.83 -4.78
C GLY A 11 -2.34 9.39 -5.29
N ILE A 12 -2.83 9.13 -6.52
CA ILE A 12 -2.78 7.80 -7.15
C ILE A 12 -2.06 7.91 -8.48
N GLY A 13 -0.93 7.19 -8.63
CA GLY A 13 -0.19 7.06 -9.88
C GLY A 13 -0.41 5.68 -10.50
N ILE A 14 -0.84 5.62 -11.76
CA ILE A 14 -1.06 4.38 -12.50
C ILE A 14 -0.34 4.45 -13.85
N ASN A 15 0.54 3.47 -14.08
CA ASN A 15 1.14 3.28 -15.41
C ASN A 15 0.08 2.67 -16.33
N LEU A 16 -0.35 3.45 -17.32
CA LEU A 16 -1.51 3.07 -18.15
C LEU A 16 -1.09 2.34 -19.43
N ARG A 17 -0.23 2.96 -20.23
CA ARG A 17 0.13 2.51 -21.58
C ARG A 17 1.64 2.39 -21.80
N GLN A 18 2.43 2.66 -20.78
CA GLN A 18 3.88 2.57 -20.86
C GLN A 18 4.31 1.15 -21.27
N ASN A 19 5.33 1.07 -22.12
CA ASN A 19 6.04 -0.15 -22.40
C ASN A 19 7.36 -0.18 -21.61
N GLU A 20 8.10 -1.28 -21.72
CA GLU A 20 9.35 -1.44 -20.97
C GLU A 20 10.38 -0.32 -21.23
N ALA A 21 10.44 0.17 -22.48
CA ALA A 21 11.38 1.24 -22.86
C ALA A 21 11.02 2.62 -22.27
N ASP A 22 9.79 2.82 -21.85
CA ASP A 22 9.33 4.06 -21.22
C ASP A 22 9.75 4.15 -19.74
N PHE A 23 10.20 3.04 -19.15
CA PHE A 23 10.70 2.99 -17.78
C PHE A 23 12.23 3.14 -17.76
N GLY A 24 12.76 3.90 -16.81
CA GLY A 24 14.21 3.97 -16.63
C GLY A 24 14.80 2.61 -16.20
N PRO A 25 16.10 2.35 -16.48
CA PRO A 25 16.73 1.04 -16.28
C PRO A 25 16.68 0.52 -14.83
N GLY A 26 16.58 1.40 -13.86
CA GLY A 26 16.43 1.02 -12.44
C GLY A 26 15.00 0.66 -12.03
N VAL A 27 14.00 0.93 -12.87
CA VAL A 27 12.57 0.73 -12.58
C VAL A 27 11.96 -0.32 -13.52
N ALA A 28 12.42 -0.39 -14.75
CA ALA A 28 11.90 -1.29 -15.79
C ALA A 28 11.76 -2.77 -15.35
N PRO A 29 12.69 -3.37 -14.58
CA PRO A 29 12.55 -4.76 -14.15
C PRO A 29 11.39 -5.04 -13.19
N THR A 30 10.87 -3.99 -12.54
CA THR A 30 9.82 -4.11 -11.51
C THR A 30 8.55 -3.33 -11.85
N ALA A 31 8.58 -2.56 -12.94
CA ALA A 31 7.44 -1.76 -13.39
C ALA A 31 6.58 -2.51 -14.42
N ILE A 32 5.30 -2.29 -14.35
CA ILE A 32 4.34 -2.77 -15.33
C ILE A 32 3.28 -1.71 -15.59
N SER A 33 2.76 -1.65 -16.81
CA SER A 33 1.56 -0.86 -17.11
C SER A 33 0.31 -1.73 -17.17
N LEU A 34 -0.86 -1.10 -17.06
CA LEU A 34 -2.12 -1.81 -17.23
C LEU A 34 -2.26 -2.40 -18.63
N GLN A 35 -1.74 -1.73 -19.66
CA GLN A 35 -1.74 -2.28 -21.02
C GLN A 35 -0.93 -3.58 -21.11
N GLN A 36 0.23 -3.65 -20.49
CA GLN A 36 1.05 -4.86 -20.46
C GLN A 36 0.36 -5.98 -19.66
N ALA A 37 -0.20 -5.65 -18.49
CA ALA A 37 -0.87 -6.62 -17.63
C ALA A 37 -2.15 -7.20 -18.24
N LEU A 38 -2.92 -6.39 -18.99
CA LEU A 38 -4.21 -6.76 -19.57
C LEU A 38 -4.13 -7.22 -21.02
N GLY A 39 -2.99 -7.04 -21.70
CA GLY A 39 -2.84 -7.28 -23.14
C GLY A 39 -3.62 -6.30 -24.03
N ARG A 40 -4.22 -5.26 -23.47
CA ARG A 40 -4.96 -4.21 -24.18
C ARG A 40 -4.85 -2.87 -23.47
N ALA A 41 -4.91 -1.78 -24.23
CA ALA A 41 -4.91 -0.43 -23.65
C ALA A 41 -6.27 -0.14 -23.00
N PRO A 42 -6.33 0.15 -21.69
CA PRO A 42 -7.57 0.60 -21.05
C PRO A 42 -7.87 2.06 -21.44
N ASP A 43 -9.15 2.42 -21.37
CA ASP A 43 -9.56 3.82 -21.50
C ASP A 43 -9.22 4.60 -20.23
N ARG A 44 -8.54 5.74 -20.41
CA ARG A 44 -8.12 6.60 -19.28
C ARG A 44 -9.32 7.18 -18.53
N THR A 45 -10.35 7.59 -19.26
CA THR A 45 -11.52 8.26 -18.68
C THR A 45 -12.36 7.26 -17.88
N GLU A 46 -12.57 6.06 -18.43
CA GLU A 46 -13.27 4.98 -17.73
C GLU A 46 -12.51 4.56 -16.44
N LEU A 47 -11.19 4.44 -16.52
CA LEU A 47 -10.37 4.13 -15.35
C LEU A 47 -10.47 5.24 -14.29
N ALA A 48 -10.33 6.49 -14.68
CA ALA A 48 -10.45 7.62 -13.75
C ALA A 48 -11.83 7.67 -13.09
N ALA A 49 -12.90 7.48 -13.85
CA ALA A 49 -14.25 7.40 -13.32
C ALA A 49 -14.42 6.24 -12.33
N ALA A 50 -13.90 5.06 -12.65
CA ALA A 50 -13.95 3.90 -11.76
C ALA A 50 -13.19 4.13 -10.44
N VAL A 51 -12.03 4.78 -10.49
CA VAL A 51 -11.26 5.14 -9.29
C VAL A 51 -12.04 6.14 -8.43
N LEU A 52 -12.59 7.20 -9.03
CA LEU A 52 -13.38 8.21 -8.31
C LEU A 52 -14.62 7.61 -7.65
N LEU A 53 -15.38 6.78 -8.37
CA LEU A 53 -16.54 6.09 -7.81
C LEU A 53 -16.16 5.14 -6.67
N SER A 54 -15.01 4.48 -6.77
CA SER A 54 -14.51 3.60 -5.71
C SER A 54 -14.11 4.37 -4.46
N LEU A 55 -13.49 5.55 -4.62
CA LEU A 55 -13.14 6.43 -3.52
C LEU A 55 -14.38 7.05 -2.87
N ASP A 56 -15.36 7.47 -3.66
CA ASP A 56 -16.63 8.00 -3.17
C ASP A 56 -17.37 6.94 -2.34
N LYS A 57 -17.43 5.70 -2.85
CA LYS A 57 -18.00 4.59 -2.11
C LYS A 57 -17.25 4.31 -0.80
N LEU A 58 -15.91 4.30 -0.83
CA LEU A 58 -15.10 4.13 0.38
C LEU A 58 -15.41 5.22 1.40
N TYR A 59 -15.49 6.47 0.97
CA TYR A 59 -15.81 7.60 1.83
C TYR A 59 -17.20 7.49 2.48
N GLN A 60 -18.20 7.02 1.71
CA GLN A 60 -19.55 6.81 2.21
C GLN A 60 -19.66 5.61 3.17
N ASP A 61 -18.89 4.57 2.96
CA ASP A 61 -18.91 3.35 3.75
C ASP A 61 -18.08 3.48 5.07
N PHE A 62 -17.11 4.38 5.10
CA PHE A 62 -16.23 4.54 6.25
C PHE A 62 -16.76 5.63 7.22
N PRO A 63 -16.73 5.43 8.55
CA PRO A 63 -16.10 4.33 9.29
C PRO A 63 -17.00 3.10 9.59
N GLU A 64 -18.31 3.14 9.28
CA GLU A 64 -19.27 2.09 9.70
C GLU A 64 -18.88 0.70 9.18
N ARG A 65 -18.22 0.63 8.04
CA ARG A 65 -17.75 -0.63 7.41
C ARG A 65 -16.24 -0.83 7.48
N ALA A 66 -15.55 -0.10 8.34
CA ALA A 66 -14.07 -0.17 8.46
C ALA A 66 -13.59 -1.62 8.67
N GLN A 67 -14.29 -2.42 9.46
CA GLN A 67 -13.94 -3.82 9.71
C GLN A 67 -13.90 -4.66 8.42
N GLY A 68 -14.87 -4.51 7.52
CA GLY A 68 -14.88 -5.22 6.26
C GLY A 68 -13.72 -4.82 5.33
N TYR A 69 -13.32 -3.55 5.36
CA TYR A 69 -12.14 -3.08 4.63
C TYR A 69 -10.85 -3.61 5.26
N LEU A 70 -10.76 -3.68 6.58
CA LEU A 70 -9.61 -4.24 7.29
C LEU A 70 -9.41 -5.73 6.97
N GLU A 71 -10.47 -6.52 7.00
CA GLU A 71 -10.42 -7.94 6.65
C GLU A 71 -9.95 -8.16 5.21
N ARG A 72 -10.46 -7.35 4.28
CA ARG A 72 -10.02 -7.37 2.88
C ARG A 72 -8.56 -6.96 2.76
N PHE A 73 -8.14 -5.91 3.45
CA PHE A 73 -6.75 -5.44 3.46
C PHE A 73 -5.79 -6.51 3.99
N ARG A 74 -6.13 -7.17 5.12
CA ARG A 74 -5.35 -8.29 5.67
C ARG A 74 -5.21 -9.42 4.66
N ARG A 75 -6.31 -9.83 4.02
CA ARG A 75 -6.31 -10.92 3.04
C ARG A 75 -5.43 -10.61 1.82
N ASP A 76 -5.48 -9.39 1.33
CA ASP A 76 -4.85 -8.97 0.07
C ASP A 76 -3.45 -8.37 0.30
N CYS A 77 -3.01 -8.21 1.56
CA CYS A 77 -1.72 -7.60 1.91
C CYS A 77 -0.55 -8.56 1.65
N LEU A 78 0.23 -8.27 0.61
CA LEU A 78 1.40 -9.06 0.21
C LEU A 78 2.55 -8.99 1.23
N THR A 79 2.52 -8.03 2.15
CA THR A 79 3.57 -7.83 3.16
C THR A 79 3.45 -8.81 4.34
N LEU A 80 2.24 -9.28 4.63
CA LEU A 80 2.01 -10.18 5.76
C LEU A 80 2.74 -11.52 5.60
N CYS A 81 3.20 -12.06 6.72
CA CYS A 81 3.99 -13.30 6.83
C CYS A 81 5.35 -13.23 6.10
N ARG A 82 5.84 -12.02 5.79
CA ARG A 82 7.11 -11.83 5.09
C ARG A 82 8.10 -11.04 5.93
N PRO A 83 9.42 -11.25 5.70
CA PRO A 83 10.47 -10.40 6.26
C PRO A 83 10.33 -8.97 5.73
N VAL A 84 10.44 -8.00 6.62
CA VAL A 84 10.35 -6.59 6.31
C VAL A 84 11.50 -5.82 6.92
N ARG A 85 11.87 -4.72 6.28
CA ARG A 85 12.78 -3.72 6.82
C ARG A 85 11.98 -2.45 7.13
N VAL A 86 12.01 -2.05 8.39
CA VAL A 86 11.36 -0.82 8.85
C VAL A 86 12.41 0.26 8.97
N LEU A 87 12.19 1.39 8.30
CA LEU A 87 13.07 2.53 8.25
C LEU A 87 12.55 3.60 9.23
N TYR A 88 13.36 3.95 10.19
CA TYR A 88 13.10 5.02 11.15
C TYR A 88 14.02 6.21 10.90
N PRO A 89 13.75 7.38 11.44
CA PRO A 89 14.64 8.54 11.32
C PRO A 89 16.07 8.31 11.82
N GLY A 90 16.27 7.34 12.71
CA GLY A 90 17.56 6.97 13.31
C GLY A 90 18.21 5.70 12.78
N GLY A 91 17.62 5.02 11.78
CA GLY A 91 18.16 3.76 11.28
C GLY A 91 17.12 2.80 10.71
N THR A 92 17.51 1.54 10.60
CA THR A 92 16.66 0.48 10.08
C THR A 92 16.62 -0.71 11.03
N ARG A 93 15.47 -1.38 11.10
CA ARG A 93 15.30 -2.61 11.87
C ARG A 93 14.61 -3.65 11.01
N GLU A 94 15.05 -4.89 11.06
CA GLU A 94 14.44 -5.99 10.31
C GLU A 94 13.57 -6.86 11.23
N GLY A 95 12.43 -7.31 10.70
CA GLY A 95 11.48 -8.14 11.42
C GLY A 95 10.58 -8.90 10.46
N THR A 96 9.53 -9.50 11.00
CA THR A 96 8.51 -10.18 10.19
C THR A 96 7.17 -9.48 10.40
N ALA A 97 6.52 -9.07 9.30
CA ALA A 97 5.16 -8.55 9.35
C ALA A 97 4.20 -9.68 9.72
N VAL A 98 3.41 -9.50 10.78
CA VAL A 98 2.56 -10.59 11.31
C VAL A 98 1.08 -10.28 11.27
N ASP A 99 0.66 -9.01 11.34
CA ASP A 99 -0.76 -8.63 11.28
C ASP A 99 -0.92 -7.16 10.87
N ILE A 100 -2.15 -6.75 10.67
CA ILE A 100 -2.59 -5.35 10.53
C ILE A 100 -3.47 -5.02 11.73
N THR A 101 -3.19 -3.92 12.41
CA THR A 101 -3.99 -3.45 13.54
C THR A 101 -5.37 -2.95 13.10
N GLU A 102 -6.27 -2.70 14.04
CA GLU A 102 -7.59 -2.11 13.78
C GLU A 102 -7.51 -0.71 13.15
N ASP A 103 -6.41 0.01 13.43
CA ASP A 103 -6.10 1.33 12.84
C ASP A 103 -5.30 1.22 11.53
N PHE A 104 -5.28 0.04 10.88
CA PHE A 104 -4.53 -0.23 9.65
C PHE A 104 -3.01 -0.09 9.78
N GLY A 105 -2.44 -0.07 10.98
CA GLY A 105 -1.00 -0.14 11.24
C GLY A 105 -0.45 -1.55 11.00
N LEU A 106 0.82 -1.66 10.58
CA LEU A 106 1.48 -2.94 10.41
C LEU A 106 2.03 -3.46 11.74
N THR A 107 1.68 -4.66 12.13
CA THR A 107 2.26 -5.34 13.30
C THR A 107 3.50 -6.12 12.86
N VAL A 108 4.64 -5.84 13.48
CA VAL A 108 5.93 -6.47 13.18
C VAL A 108 6.43 -7.24 14.40
N ARG A 109 6.85 -8.48 14.17
CA ARG A 109 7.59 -9.28 15.15
C ARG A 109 9.08 -9.11 14.90
N TRP A 110 9.79 -8.70 15.94
CA TRP A 110 11.22 -8.51 15.90
C TRP A 110 12.00 -9.80 16.21
N PRO A 111 13.32 -9.87 15.93
CA PRO A 111 14.15 -11.04 16.20
C PRO A 111 14.22 -11.44 17.68
N ASP A 112 14.04 -10.50 18.60
CA ASP A 112 13.98 -10.74 20.04
C ASP A 112 12.62 -11.33 20.51
N GLY A 113 11.69 -11.56 19.59
CA GLY A 113 10.34 -12.07 19.85
C GLY A 113 9.31 -11.00 20.23
N THR A 114 9.72 -9.76 20.43
CA THR A 114 8.77 -8.67 20.71
C THR A 114 7.91 -8.35 19.49
N VAL A 115 6.69 -7.89 19.75
CA VAL A 115 5.71 -7.54 18.70
C VAL A 115 5.30 -6.09 18.90
N GLU A 116 5.37 -5.31 17.83
CA GLU A 116 5.10 -3.87 17.86
C GLU A 116 4.25 -3.46 16.65
N ALA A 117 3.32 -2.53 16.87
CA ALA A 117 2.57 -1.90 15.78
C ALA A 117 3.40 -0.74 15.21
N VAL A 118 3.69 -0.80 13.92
CA VAL A 118 4.40 0.24 13.18
C VAL A 118 3.35 1.12 12.50
N THR A 119 3.22 2.36 12.96
CA THR A 119 2.30 3.33 12.38
C THR A 119 2.98 4.16 11.30
N SER A 120 2.23 4.52 10.26
CA SER A 120 2.72 5.40 9.19
C SER A 120 2.89 6.85 9.68
N GLY A 121 3.90 7.54 9.17
CA GLY A 121 4.17 8.95 9.47
C GLY A 121 5.67 9.26 9.52
N GLU A 122 6.44 8.47 10.25
CA GLU A 122 7.89 8.61 10.35
C GLU A 122 8.65 7.35 9.92
N VAL A 123 7.94 6.31 9.46
CA VAL A 123 8.51 5.02 9.09
C VAL A 123 8.11 4.59 7.68
N SER A 124 8.99 3.89 7.02
CA SER A 124 8.72 3.27 5.72
C SER A 124 9.06 1.78 5.83
N VAL A 125 8.17 0.94 5.32
CA VAL A 125 8.36 -0.52 5.29
C VAL A 125 8.77 -0.94 3.89
N ARG A 126 9.76 -1.84 3.80
CA ARG A 126 10.21 -2.43 2.55
C ARG A 126 10.27 -3.95 2.71
N GLY A 127 9.77 -4.67 1.73
CA GLY A 127 10.03 -6.10 1.62
C GLY A 127 11.51 -6.36 1.39
N LEU A 128 12.12 -7.29 2.12
CA LEU A 128 13.57 -7.58 2.02
C LEU A 128 13.96 -8.16 0.65
N TYR A 129 13.03 -8.86 -0.01
CA TYR A 129 13.27 -9.56 -1.28
C TYR A 129 12.44 -9.01 -2.44
N GLY A 130 11.88 -7.81 -2.30
CA GLY A 130 10.91 -7.25 -3.25
C GLY A 130 9.52 -7.89 -3.07
N TYR A 131 8.55 -7.37 -3.81
CA TYR A 131 7.16 -7.88 -3.83
C TYR A 131 6.94 -8.77 -5.08
N VAL A 132 7.76 -9.80 -5.23
CA VAL A 132 7.60 -10.77 -6.33
C VAL A 132 6.91 -12.01 -5.80
#